data_9b460eb6075069e19220290540ebb027
#
_entry.id   9b460eb6075069e19220290540ebb027
#
_cell.length_a   1.000
_cell.length_b   1.000
_cell.length_c   1.000
_cell.angle_alpha   90.00
_cell.angle_beta   90.00
_cell.angle_gamma   90.00
#
_symmetry.space_group_name_H-M   'P 1'
#
loop_
_entity.id
_entity.type
_entity.pdbx_description
1 polymer ?
#
loop_
_entity_poly.entity_id
_entity_poly.type
_entity_poly.pdbx_seq_one_letter_code
_entity_poly.pdbx_strand_id
1 'polypeptide(L)'
;MTREQVFVLIQAHLADELDLEPEQIAEGTRFKEDLEADSLDLYTLVQELEDSYGVRISDQEAARILTVGQAVDFVLASPATASQGSDPE
;
A
#
# COMPACT_ATOMS: atom_id res chain seq x y z
N MET A 1 14.46 1.44 2.54
CA MET A 1 13.08 1.86 2.24
C MET A 1 12.58 2.78 3.32
N THR A 2 12.02 3.88 2.95
CA THR A 2 11.52 4.84 3.90
C THR A 2 10.02 4.96 3.79
N ARG A 3 9.44 5.51 4.85
CA ARG A 3 8.00 5.75 4.86
C ARG A 3 7.57 6.62 3.68
N GLU A 4 8.37 7.63 3.39
CA GLU A 4 8.03 8.53 2.28
C GLU A 4 8.06 7.79 0.94
N GLN A 5 9.01 6.90 0.75
CA GLN A 5 9.08 6.16 -0.50
C GLN A 5 7.85 5.27 -0.69
N VAL A 6 7.44 4.61 0.37
CA VAL A 6 6.26 3.76 0.29
C VAL A 6 5.02 4.61 0.05
N PHE A 7 4.92 5.73 0.75
CA PHE A 7 3.77 6.61 0.59
C PHE A 7 3.67 7.13 -0.84
N VAL A 8 4.79 7.57 -1.41
CA VAL A 8 4.78 8.12 -2.76
C VAL A 8 4.35 7.04 -3.77
N LEU A 9 4.81 5.81 -3.58
CA LEU A 9 4.40 4.74 -4.49
C LEU A 9 2.90 4.51 -4.40
N ILE A 10 2.37 4.44 -3.19
CA ILE A 10 0.94 4.23 -3.02
C ILE A 10 0.16 5.40 -3.58
N GLN A 11 0.63 6.62 -3.32
CA GLN A 11 -0.02 7.81 -3.81
C GLN A 11 -0.06 7.82 -5.34
N ALA A 12 1.06 7.51 -5.97
CA ALA A 12 1.13 7.50 -7.42
C ALA A 12 0.23 6.41 -8.01
N HIS A 13 0.21 5.25 -7.38
CA HIS A 13 -0.63 4.16 -7.87
C HIS A 13 -2.11 4.54 -7.82
N LEU A 14 -2.53 5.10 -6.68
CA LEU A 14 -3.94 5.46 -6.53
C LEU A 14 -4.32 6.63 -7.43
N ALA A 15 -3.42 7.59 -7.59
CA ALA A 15 -3.70 8.71 -8.46
C ALA A 15 -3.92 8.23 -9.89
N ASP A 16 -3.11 7.29 -10.34
CA ASP A 16 -3.24 6.75 -11.68
C ASP A 16 -4.47 5.86 -11.80
N GLU A 17 -4.67 5.00 -10.81
CA GLU A 17 -5.76 4.04 -10.85
C GLU A 17 -7.12 4.73 -10.79
N LEU A 18 -7.24 5.74 -9.94
CA LEU A 18 -8.51 6.41 -9.69
C LEU A 18 -8.63 7.76 -10.42
N ASP A 19 -7.62 8.10 -11.21
CA ASP A 19 -7.63 9.35 -11.97
C ASP A 19 -7.75 10.55 -11.04
N LEU A 20 -6.94 10.58 -10.01
CA LEU A 20 -6.95 11.64 -9.02
C LEU A 20 -5.61 12.37 -9.03
N GLU A 21 -5.61 13.56 -8.42
CA GLU A 21 -4.37 14.28 -8.24
C GLU A 21 -3.63 13.71 -7.05
N PRO A 22 -2.31 13.55 -7.12
CA PRO A 22 -1.58 13.03 -5.96
C PRO A 22 -1.79 13.86 -4.71
N GLU A 23 -1.98 15.17 -4.86
CA GLU A 23 -2.17 16.02 -3.69
C GLU A 23 -3.45 15.71 -2.94
N GLN A 24 -4.38 15.04 -3.57
CA GLN A 24 -5.62 14.68 -2.91
C GLN A 24 -5.47 13.47 -1.99
N ILE A 25 -4.33 12.82 -2.06
CA ILE A 25 -4.10 11.59 -1.32
C ILE A 25 -3.11 11.84 -0.21
N ALA A 26 -3.54 11.70 1.03
CA ALA A 26 -2.70 11.89 2.21
C ALA A 26 -2.67 10.58 3.00
N GLU A 27 -1.87 10.55 4.05
CA GLU A 27 -1.78 9.34 4.86
C GLU A 27 -3.10 9.04 5.56
N GLY A 28 -3.84 10.06 5.93
CA GLY A 28 -5.13 9.85 6.58
C GLY A 28 -6.27 9.57 5.63
N THR A 29 -6.01 9.60 4.33
CA THR A 29 -7.05 9.36 3.35
C THR A 29 -7.54 7.92 3.43
N ARG A 30 -8.85 7.74 3.47
CA ARG A 30 -9.45 6.42 3.55
C ARG A 30 -9.78 5.91 2.16
N PHE A 31 -9.45 4.66 1.90
CA PHE A 31 -9.60 4.12 0.57
C PHE A 31 -11.06 4.09 0.11
N LYS A 32 -11.95 3.59 0.96
CA LYS A 32 -13.33 3.45 0.53
C LYS A 32 -14.13 4.71 0.70
N GLU A 33 -13.93 5.40 1.81
CA GLU A 33 -14.78 6.54 2.12
C GLU A 33 -14.33 7.82 1.44
N ASP A 34 -13.03 8.01 1.34
CA ASP A 34 -12.53 9.25 0.74
C ASP A 34 -12.24 9.11 -0.74
N LEU A 35 -11.75 7.95 -1.16
CA LEU A 35 -11.39 7.75 -2.55
C LEU A 35 -12.41 6.91 -3.30
N GLU A 36 -13.36 6.34 -2.58
CA GLU A 36 -14.39 5.49 -3.18
C GLU A 36 -13.78 4.32 -3.94
N ALA A 37 -12.63 3.86 -3.48
CA ALA A 37 -11.98 2.72 -4.09
C ALA A 37 -12.75 1.46 -3.72
N ASP A 38 -12.93 0.58 -4.67
CA ASP A 38 -13.61 -0.67 -4.36
C ASP A 38 -12.59 -1.76 -4.11
N SER A 39 -13.09 -2.97 -3.90
CA SER A 39 -12.21 -4.09 -3.54
C SER A 39 -11.19 -4.37 -4.62
N LEU A 40 -11.56 -4.20 -5.86
CA LEU A 40 -10.64 -4.47 -6.96
C LEU A 40 -9.51 -3.47 -6.97
N ASP A 41 -9.81 -2.21 -6.71
CA ASP A 41 -8.76 -1.19 -6.65
C ASP A 41 -7.79 -1.48 -5.53
N LEU A 42 -8.29 -1.92 -4.38
CA LEU A 42 -7.43 -2.27 -3.27
C LEU A 42 -6.59 -3.49 -3.59
N TYR A 43 -7.18 -4.44 -4.29
CA TYR A 43 -6.47 -5.66 -4.65
C TYR A 43 -5.29 -5.35 -5.58
N THR A 44 -5.48 -4.46 -6.55
CA THR A 44 -4.40 -4.10 -7.44
C THR A 44 -3.30 -3.35 -6.68
N LEU A 45 -3.68 -2.52 -5.72
CA LEU A 45 -2.68 -1.84 -4.90
C LEU A 45 -1.87 -2.84 -4.09
N VAL A 46 -2.55 -3.81 -3.49
CA VAL A 46 -1.87 -4.83 -2.71
C VAL A 46 -0.87 -5.57 -3.58
N GLN A 47 -1.27 -5.91 -4.80
CA GLN A 47 -0.35 -6.61 -5.69
C GLN A 47 0.85 -5.75 -6.05
N GLU A 48 0.62 -4.47 -6.25
CA GLU A 48 1.73 -3.57 -6.54
C GLU A 48 2.71 -3.53 -5.38
N LEU A 49 2.21 -3.47 -4.16
CA LEU A 49 3.08 -3.45 -2.99
C LEU A 49 3.85 -4.75 -2.85
N GLU A 50 3.20 -5.86 -3.12
CA GLU A 50 3.88 -7.15 -3.06
C GLU A 50 4.99 -7.26 -4.09
N ASP A 51 4.71 -6.77 -5.30
CA ASP A 51 5.70 -6.82 -6.36
C ASP A 51 6.85 -5.86 -6.10
N SER A 52 6.54 -4.66 -5.65
CA SER A 52 7.56 -3.63 -5.51
C SER A 52 8.46 -3.84 -4.31
N TYR A 53 7.90 -4.37 -3.23
CA TYR A 53 8.66 -4.48 -1.99
C TYR A 53 8.84 -5.90 -1.51
N GLY A 54 8.30 -6.87 -2.20
CA GLY A 54 8.47 -8.26 -1.82
C GLY A 54 7.73 -8.63 -0.54
N VAL A 55 6.74 -7.84 -0.15
CA VAL A 55 5.98 -8.15 1.05
C VAL A 55 4.86 -9.11 0.71
N ARG A 56 4.30 -9.73 1.73
CA ARG A 56 3.15 -10.60 1.57
C ARG A 56 1.98 -10.06 2.35
N ILE A 57 0.87 -9.89 1.69
CA ILE A 57 -0.32 -9.31 2.30
C ILE A 57 -1.47 -10.27 2.06
N SER A 58 -1.96 -10.88 3.13
CA SER A 58 -3.09 -11.80 3.01
C SER A 58 -4.38 -11.01 2.84
N ASP A 59 -5.43 -11.71 2.45
CA ASP A 59 -6.74 -11.07 2.31
C ASP A 59 -7.19 -10.47 3.63
N GLN A 60 -6.92 -11.16 4.73
CA GLN A 60 -7.31 -10.65 6.02
C GLN A 60 -6.56 -9.39 6.38
N GLU A 61 -5.28 -9.35 6.06
CA GLU A 61 -4.48 -8.16 6.34
C GLU A 61 -4.90 -7.01 5.45
N ALA A 62 -5.18 -7.29 4.19
CA ALA A 62 -5.64 -6.25 3.29
C ALA A 62 -6.94 -5.64 3.77
N ALA A 63 -7.82 -6.47 4.35
CA ALA A 63 -9.09 -5.97 4.85
C ALA A 63 -8.91 -5.00 6.02
N ARG A 64 -7.79 -5.07 6.71
CA ARG A 64 -7.54 -4.17 7.83
C ARG A 64 -6.92 -2.86 7.40
N ILE A 65 -6.47 -2.77 6.17
CA ILE A 65 -5.84 -1.56 5.68
C ILE A 65 -6.95 -0.65 5.19
N LEU A 66 -7.27 0.35 6.00
CA LEU A 66 -8.37 1.24 5.71
C LEU A 66 -7.91 2.59 5.19
N THR A 67 -6.70 3.01 5.52
CA THR A 67 -6.16 4.28 5.08
C THR A 67 -4.82 4.09 4.40
N VAL A 68 -4.40 5.12 3.68
CA VAL A 68 -3.11 5.09 3.01
C VAL A 68 -1.98 4.92 4.03
N GLY A 69 -2.08 5.62 5.16
CA GLY A 69 -1.05 5.49 6.20
C GLY A 69 -0.96 4.09 6.76
N GLN A 70 -2.09 3.42 6.90
CA GLN A 70 -2.05 2.04 7.38
C GLN A 70 -1.35 1.13 6.39
N ALA A 71 -1.54 1.37 5.09
CA ALA A 71 -0.84 0.60 4.08
C ALA A 71 0.67 0.83 4.17
N VAL A 72 1.07 2.07 4.37
CA VAL A 72 2.49 2.39 4.53
C VAL A 72 3.05 1.67 5.76
N ASP A 73 2.32 1.76 6.87
CA ASP A 73 2.77 1.11 8.11
C ASP A 73 2.90 -0.40 7.92
N PHE A 74 1.97 -0.98 7.21
CA PHE A 74 2.01 -2.42 6.99
C PHE A 74 3.25 -2.82 6.21
N VAL A 75 3.57 -2.08 5.16
CA VAL A 75 4.74 -2.40 4.35
C VAL A 75 6.00 -2.26 5.19
N LEU A 76 6.10 -1.19 5.98
CA LEU A 76 7.29 -0.96 6.77
C LEU A 76 7.47 -1.98 7.88
N ALA A 77 6.37 -2.51 8.37
CA ALA A 77 6.43 -3.50 9.44
C ALA A 77 6.56 -4.93 8.92
N SER A 78 6.50 -5.12 7.62
CA SER A 78 6.48 -6.47 7.07
C SER A 78 7.81 -7.17 7.26
N PRO A 79 7.81 -8.38 7.80
CA PRO A 79 9.06 -9.12 7.96
C PRO A 79 9.73 -9.45 6.63
N ALA A 80 8.94 -9.64 5.59
CA ALA A 80 9.52 -9.97 4.29
C ALA A 80 10.40 -8.85 3.79
N THR A 81 9.99 -7.61 4.01
CA THR A 81 10.79 -6.49 3.62
C THR A 81 12.07 -6.42 4.41
N ALA A 82 11.98 -6.67 5.69
CA ALA A 82 13.14 -6.57 6.55
C ALA A 82 14.12 -7.70 6.30
N SER A 83 13.60 -8.85 5.91
CA SER A 83 14.48 -9.98 5.78
C SER A 83 14.96 -10.19 4.39
N GLN A 84 14.61 -9.28 3.48
CA GLN A 84 15.00 -9.49 2.20
C GLN A 84 16.46 -9.62 2.11
N GLY A 85 16.94 -10.43 1.48
CA GLY A 85 18.34 -10.61 1.30
C GLY A 85 18.96 -11.51 2.30
N SER A 86 18.39 -11.64 3.41
CA SER A 86 19.01 -12.47 4.35
C SER A 86 18.42 -13.82 4.39
N ASP A 87 17.40 -14.07 3.74
CA ASP A 87 16.78 -15.19 3.91
C ASP A 87 17.24 -16.30 3.31
N PRO A 88 17.73 -17.05 3.68
CA PRO A 88 18.14 -18.11 3.07
C PRO A 88 17.31 -19.15 3.32
N GLU A 89 17.11 -19.02 3.53
CA GLU A 89 16.71 -19.90 3.77
C GLU A 89 16.50 -20.15 3.62
#